data_e094e3f0ece62d5eb488b43b6d14a0e3
#
_entry.id   e094e3f0ece62d5eb488b43b6d14a0e3
#
_cell.length_a   1.000
_cell.length_b   1.000
_cell.length_c   1.000
_cell.angle_alpha   90.00
_cell.angle_beta   90.00
_cell.angle_gamma   90.00
#
_symmetry.space_group_name_H-M   'P 1'
#
loop_
_entity.id
_entity.type
_entity.pdbx_description
1 polymer ?
#
loop_
_entity_poly.entity_id
_entity_poly.type
_entity_poly.pdbx_seq_one_letter_code
_entity_poly.pdbx_strand_id
1 'polypeptide(L)'
;ALLPAHAQVAGLGDAINKAGRQRMLSQRMAKFYFAATLPVEAQTATTEIGKARTEFLSAMDLLRNAPEATSRIRDELALADGQWFFLDQALQRMQSSGAAAKPLSDVFVTSENLLSVMDRVTGLYAAIKT
;
A
#
# COMPACT_ATOMS: atom_id res chain seq x y z
N ALA A 1 -12.99 -30.96 3.19
CA ALA A 1 -12.35 -31.42 1.96
C ALA A 1 -12.50 -30.42 0.83
N LEU A 2 -13.67 -29.79 0.72
CA LEU A 2 -13.88 -28.75 -0.30
C LEU A 2 -13.28 -27.41 0.10
N LEU A 3 -13.20 -27.13 1.39
CA LEU A 3 -12.77 -25.86 1.91
C LEU A 3 -11.34 -25.46 1.50
N PRO A 4 -10.32 -26.35 1.51
CA PRO A 4 -8.97 -25.90 1.15
C PRO A 4 -8.87 -25.39 -0.29
N ALA A 5 -9.41 -26.11 -1.27
CA ALA A 5 -9.35 -25.69 -2.66
C ALA A 5 -10.21 -24.45 -2.91
N HIS A 6 -11.40 -24.41 -2.32
CA HIS A 6 -12.29 -23.27 -2.46
C HIS A 6 -11.72 -22.02 -1.78
N ALA A 7 -11.18 -22.18 -0.58
CA ALA A 7 -10.53 -21.09 0.14
C ALA A 7 -9.31 -20.59 -0.60
N GLN A 8 -8.54 -21.49 -1.23
CA GLN A 8 -7.36 -21.12 -2.01
C GLN A 8 -7.72 -20.25 -3.21
N VAL A 9 -8.77 -20.62 -3.95
CA VAL A 9 -9.24 -19.82 -5.10
C VAL A 9 -9.71 -18.45 -4.62
N ALA A 10 -10.52 -18.42 -3.56
CA ALA A 10 -11.01 -17.17 -2.97
C ALA A 10 -9.85 -16.35 -2.40
N GLY A 11 -8.89 -17.02 -1.75
CA GLY A 11 -7.71 -16.37 -1.18
C GLY A 11 -6.83 -15.72 -2.25
N LEU A 12 -6.64 -16.41 -3.39
CA LEU A 12 -5.86 -15.85 -4.49
C LEU A 12 -6.54 -14.63 -5.09
N GLY A 13 -7.85 -14.70 -5.33
CA GLY A 13 -8.62 -13.56 -5.84
C GLY A 13 -8.56 -12.38 -4.90
N ASP A 14 -8.66 -12.62 -3.61
CA ASP A 14 -8.55 -11.58 -2.59
C ASP A 14 -7.15 -10.97 -2.58
N ALA A 15 -6.10 -11.79 -2.70
CA ALA A 15 -4.72 -11.31 -2.75
C ALA A 15 -4.49 -10.41 -3.97
N ILE A 16 -5.00 -10.79 -5.14
CA ILE A 16 -4.91 -9.98 -6.36
C ILE A 16 -5.59 -8.63 -6.14
N ASN A 17 -6.81 -8.65 -5.57
CA ASN A 17 -7.56 -7.43 -5.33
C ASN A 17 -6.86 -6.52 -4.33
N LYS A 18 -6.33 -7.09 -3.26
CA LYS A 18 -5.61 -6.31 -2.24
C LYS A 18 -4.32 -5.72 -2.80
N ALA A 19 -3.56 -6.49 -3.56
CA ALA A 19 -2.35 -5.98 -4.19
C ALA A 19 -2.66 -4.84 -5.17
N GLY A 20 -3.73 -5.00 -5.97
CA GLY A 20 -4.17 -3.96 -6.88
C GLY A 20 -4.64 -2.70 -6.16
N ARG A 21 -5.34 -2.88 -5.04
CA ARG A 21 -5.79 -1.75 -4.24
C ARG A 21 -4.64 -1.00 -3.58
N GLN A 22 -3.55 -1.69 -3.22
CA GLN A 22 -2.36 -1.03 -2.67
C GLN A 22 -1.78 0.01 -3.63
N ARG A 23 -1.89 -0.23 -4.94
CA ARG A 23 -1.47 0.74 -5.94
C ARG A 23 -2.26 2.05 -5.81
N MET A 24 -3.57 1.93 -5.70
CA MET A 24 -4.45 3.08 -5.56
C MET A 24 -4.19 3.80 -4.24
N LEU A 25 -4.01 3.04 -3.16
CA LEU A 25 -3.78 3.63 -1.84
C LEU A 25 -2.46 4.40 -1.78
N SER A 26 -1.39 3.91 -2.42
CA SER A 26 -0.12 4.62 -2.43
C SER A 26 -0.25 5.98 -3.12
N GLN A 27 -0.97 6.05 -4.24
CA GLN A 27 -1.23 7.31 -4.93
C GLN A 27 -2.14 8.23 -4.12
N ARG A 28 -3.15 7.65 -3.49
CA ARG A 28 -4.09 8.41 -2.67
C ARG A 28 -3.39 9.06 -1.48
N MET A 29 -2.49 8.34 -0.83
CA MET A 29 -1.75 8.90 0.30
C MET A 29 -0.85 10.07 -0.11
N ALA A 30 -0.19 9.98 -1.27
CA ALA A 30 0.62 11.10 -1.80
C ALA A 30 -0.26 12.30 -2.12
N LYS A 31 -1.43 12.06 -2.72
CA LYS A 31 -2.39 13.13 -3.03
C LYS A 31 -2.82 13.85 -1.76
N PHE A 32 -3.19 13.12 -0.73
CA PHE A 32 -3.63 13.73 0.52
C PHE A 32 -2.48 14.35 1.30
N TYR A 33 -1.27 13.84 1.14
CA TYR A 33 -0.08 14.49 1.70
C TYR A 33 0.05 15.92 1.14
N PHE A 34 -0.12 16.08 -0.17
CA PHE A 34 -0.14 17.41 -0.78
C PHE A 34 -1.31 18.23 -0.25
N ALA A 35 -2.52 17.68 -0.24
CA ALA A 35 -3.71 18.41 0.22
C ALA A 35 -3.57 18.86 1.67
N ALA A 36 -2.87 18.10 2.51
CA ALA A 36 -2.67 18.45 3.91
C ALA A 36 -1.79 19.69 4.09
N THR A 37 -1.04 20.10 3.06
CA THR A 37 -0.26 21.35 3.10
C THR A 37 -1.13 22.57 2.82
N LEU A 38 -2.39 22.39 2.39
CA LEU A 38 -3.29 23.47 2.06
C LEU A 38 -4.19 23.75 3.28
N PRO A 39 -4.32 25.01 3.71
CA PRO A 39 -5.07 25.33 4.95
C PRO A 39 -6.53 24.86 4.93
N VAL A 40 -7.20 24.93 3.77
CA VAL A 40 -8.63 24.65 3.65
C VAL A 40 -8.92 23.17 3.78
N GLU A 41 -8.01 22.29 3.33
CA GLU A 41 -8.27 20.86 3.24
C GLU A 41 -7.44 20.04 4.24
N ALA A 42 -6.63 20.68 5.07
CA ALA A 42 -5.65 19.99 5.90
C ALA A 42 -6.28 18.95 6.83
N GLN A 43 -7.37 19.27 7.49
CA GLN A 43 -7.99 18.35 8.44
C GLN A 43 -8.60 17.13 7.74
N THR A 44 -9.33 17.37 6.65
CA THR A 44 -9.91 16.28 5.86
C THR A 44 -8.80 15.38 5.29
N ALA A 45 -7.75 16.00 4.75
CA ALA A 45 -6.63 15.27 4.17
C ALA A 45 -5.92 14.40 5.22
N THR A 46 -5.69 14.94 6.42
CA THR A 46 -5.06 14.20 7.51
C THR A 46 -5.90 13.00 7.93
N THR A 47 -7.22 13.15 7.99
CA THR A 47 -8.14 12.05 8.29
C THR A 47 -8.08 10.97 7.22
N GLU A 48 -8.09 11.36 5.95
CA GLU A 48 -8.04 10.42 4.83
C GLU A 48 -6.71 9.68 4.75
N ILE A 49 -5.60 10.35 5.08
CA ILE A 49 -4.29 9.71 5.21
C ILE A 49 -4.35 8.60 6.25
N GLY A 50 -4.94 8.86 7.41
CA GLY A 50 -5.07 7.87 8.47
C GLY A 50 -5.82 6.64 8.03
N LYS A 51 -6.94 6.83 7.32
CA LYS A 51 -7.74 5.71 6.80
C LYS A 51 -6.96 4.90 5.77
N ALA A 52 -6.34 5.57 4.82
CA ALA A 52 -5.58 4.91 3.76
C ALA A 52 -4.37 4.15 4.33
N ARG A 53 -3.70 4.75 5.31
CA ARG A 53 -2.56 4.14 5.99
C ARG A 53 -2.96 2.85 6.70
N THR A 54 -4.06 2.89 7.43
CA THR A 54 -4.58 1.72 8.15
C THR A 54 -4.92 0.59 7.18
N GLU A 55 -5.60 0.91 6.10
CA GLU A 55 -5.96 -0.07 5.09
C GLU A 55 -4.72 -0.65 4.42
N PHE A 56 -3.74 0.19 4.09
CA PHE A 56 -2.50 -0.24 3.44
C PHE A 56 -1.73 -1.22 4.32
N LEU A 57 -1.57 -0.90 5.61
CA LEU A 57 -0.85 -1.77 6.56
C LEU A 57 -1.53 -3.11 6.75
N SER A 58 -2.85 -3.09 6.88
CA SER A 58 -3.65 -4.31 7.04
C SER A 58 -3.51 -5.21 5.82
N ALA A 59 -3.59 -4.63 4.63
CA ALA A 59 -3.45 -5.39 3.39
C ALA A 59 -2.04 -5.94 3.20
N MET A 60 -1.01 -5.20 3.59
CA MET A 60 0.37 -5.69 3.52
C MET A 60 0.57 -6.92 4.39
N ASP A 61 0.01 -6.94 5.59
CA ASP A 61 0.08 -8.11 6.47
C ASP A 61 -0.60 -9.32 5.83
N LEU A 62 -1.77 -9.12 5.26
CA LEU A 62 -2.48 -10.20 4.58
C LEU A 62 -1.69 -10.74 3.40
N LEU A 63 -1.08 -9.84 2.61
CA LEU A 63 -0.29 -10.26 1.44
C LEU A 63 0.97 -11.02 1.85
N ARG A 64 1.68 -10.57 2.91
CA ARG A 64 2.88 -11.25 3.38
C ARG A 64 2.60 -12.65 3.90
N ASN A 65 1.44 -12.82 4.53
CA ASN A 65 1.09 -14.09 5.19
C ASN A 65 0.19 -14.96 4.31
N ALA A 66 -0.11 -14.55 3.09
CA ALA A 66 -0.95 -15.33 2.20
C ALA A 66 -0.26 -16.65 1.84
N PRO A 67 -0.97 -17.79 1.96
CA PRO A 67 -0.38 -19.08 1.59
C PRO A 67 0.05 -19.16 0.13
N GLU A 68 -0.58 -18.37 -0.73
CA GLU A 68 -0.31 -18.33 -2.16
C GLU A 68 0.95 -17.54 -2.51
N ALA A 69 1.53 -16.80 -1.55
CA ALA A 69 2.69 -15.95 -1.81
C ALA A 69 3.92 -16.81 -2.11
N THR A 70 4.49 -16.61 -3.29
CA THR A 70 5.75 -17.25 -3.68
C THR A 70 6.93 -16.50 -3.06
N SER A 71 8.14 -17.11 -3.14
CA SER A 71 9.36 -16.43 -2.69
C SER A 71 9.56 -15.10 -3.41
N ARG A 72 9.28 -15.07 -4.72
CA ARG A 72 9.44 -13.86 -5.52
C ARG A 72 8.46 -12.78 -5.08
N ILE A 73 7.22 -13.16 -4.78
CA ILE A 73 6.22 -12.22 -4.27
C ILE A 73 6.69 -11.65 -2.92
N ARG A 74 7.19 -12.49 -2.03
CA ARG A 74 7.70 -12.04 -0.73
C ARG A 74 8.90 -11.11 -0.88
N ASP A 75 9.78 -11.37 -1.83
CA ASP A 75 10.91 -10.50 -2.11
C ASP A 75 10.45 -9.13 -2.59
N GLU A 76 9.45 -9.09 -3.48
CA GLU A 76 8.87 -7.83 -3.95
C GLU A 76 8.16 -7.08 -2.82
N LEU A 77 7.46 -7.80 -1.95
CA LEU A 77 6.82 -7.17 -0.79
C LEU A 77 7.86 -6.59 0.18
N ALA A 78 9.03 -7.20 0.30
CA ALA A 78 10.12 -6.64 1.09
C ALA A 78 10.63 -5.33 0.50
N LEU A 79 10.71 -5.24 -0.83
CA LEU A 79 11.03 -3.97 -1.50
C LEU A 79 9.97 -2.91 -1.22
N ALA A 80 8.70 -3.30 -1.26
CA ALA A 80 7.59 -2.41 -0.92
C ALA A 80 7.71 -1.89 0.51
N ASP A 81 8.11 -2.75 1.45
CA ASP A 81 8.29 -2.35 2.84
C ASP A 81 9.34 -1.24 2.98
N GLY A 82 10.43 -1.30 2.22
CA GLY A 82 11.44 -0.26 2.22
C GLY A 82 10.91 1.08 1.73
N GLN A 83 10.15 1.08 0.65
CA GLN A 83 9.51 2.29 0.13
C GLN A 83 8.45 2.80 1.11
N TRP A 84 7.68 1.89 1.67
CA TRP A 84 6.65 2.23 2.65
C TRP A 84 7.23 2.91 3.89
N PHE A 85 8.37 2.42 4.38
CA PHE A 85 9.01 3.00 5.57
C PHE A 85 9.25 4.49 5.39
N PHE A 86 9.78 4.89 4.23
CA PHE A 86 10.02 6.30 3.93
C PHE A 86 8.72 7.09 3.87
N LEU A 87 7.74 6.57 3.15
CA LEU A 87 6.43 7.23 2.99
C LEU A 87 5.73 7.34 4.34
N ASP A 88 5.76 6.28 5.13
CA ASP A 88 5.09 6.23 6.42
C ASP A 88 5.64 7.27 7.41
N GLN A 89 6.94 7.51 7.40
CA GLN A 89 7.53 8.54 8.24
C GLN A 89 6.96 9.91 7.89
N ALA A 90 6.85 10.21 6.60
CA ALA A 90 6.29 11.47 6.14
C ALA A 90 4.82 11.61 6.55
N LEU A 91 4.04 10.53 6.40
CA LEU A 91 2.62 10.53 6.74
C LEU A 91 2.38 10.68 8.23
N GLN A 92 3.15 9.98 9.06
CA GLN A 92 3.01 10.07 10.51
C GLN A 92 3.33 11.48 11.00
N ARG A 93 4.35 12.10 10.43
CA ARG A 93 4.73 13.44 10.80
C ARG A 93 3.65 14.45 10.43
N MET A 94 3.05 14.26 9.26
CA MET A 94 1.93 15.09 8.82
C MET A 94 0.73 14.96 9.77
N GLN A 95 0.41 13.73 10.19
CA GLN A 95 -0.70 13.49 11.11
C GLN A 95 -0.47 14.06 12.49
N SER A 96 0.78 13.99 13.00
CA SER A 96 1.05 14.41 14.37
C SER A 96 1.30 15.91 14.50
N SER A 97 1.85 16.58 13.48
CA SER A 97 2.22 17.98 13.57
C SER A 97 1.56 18.85 12.52
N GLY A 98 0.90 18.27 11.54
CA GLY A 98 0.31 19.00 10.41
C GLY A 98 1.32 19.63 9.47
N ALA A 99 2.61 19.31 9.64
CA ALA A 99 3.67 19.90 8.85
C ALA A 99 4.34 18.84 7.98
N ALA A 100 4.67 19.22 6.74
CA ALA A 100 5.38 18.32 5.82
C ALA A 100 6.84 18.16 6.27
N ALA A 101 7.21 16.91 6.63
CA ALA A 101 8.56 16.57 7.07
C ALA A 101 9.49 16.30 5.90
N LYS A 102 8.95 15.88 4.76
CA LYS A 102 9.67 15.51 3.56
C LYS A 102 9.24 16.40 2.41
N PRO A 103 10.14 16.73 1.46
CA PRO A 103 9.73 17.46 0.26
C PRO A 103 8.63 16.71 -0.49
N LEU A 104 7.68 17.45 -1.04
CA LEU A 104 6.55 16.87 -1.76
C LEU A 104 7.01 15.99 -2.93
N SER A 105 8.05 16.43 -3.65
CA SER A 105 8.60 15.64 -4.75
C SER A 105 9.09 14.27 -4.29
N ASP A 106 9.73 14.19 -3.12
CA ASP A 106 10.23 12.92 -2.57
C ASP A 106 9.09 11.99 -2.21
N VAL A 107 8.00 12.54 -1.67
CA VAL A 107 6.80 11.76 -1.34
C VAL A 107 6.17 11.20 -2.61
N PHE A 108 6.05 12.01 -3.66
CA PHE A 108 5.48 11.54 -4.92
C PHE A 108 6.36 10.48 -5.59
N VAL A 109 7.68 10.68 -5.60
CA VAL A 109 8.61 9.68 -6.16
C VAL A 109 8.51 8.36 -5.39
N THR A 110 8.49 8.42 -4.07
CA THR A 110 8.36 7.21 -3.25
C THR A 110 7.03 6.52 -3.49
N SER A 111 5.95 7.29 -3.60
CA SER A 111 4.62 6.76 -3.90
C SER A 111 4.60 6.04 -5.25
N GLU A 112 5.24 6.61 -6.27
CA GLU A 112 5.33 5.98 -7.59
C GLU A 112 6.18 4.71 -7.56
N ASN A 113 7.28 4.71 -6.80
CA ASN A 113 8.10 3.52 -6.62
C ASN A 113 7.30 2.40 -5.93
N LEU A 114 6.55 2.76 -4.91
CA LEU A 114 5.68 1.82 -4.22
C LEU A 114 4.59 1.27 -5.15
N LEU A 115 3.99 2.15 -5.96
CA LEU A 115 3.02 1.75 -6.98
C LEU A 115 3.61 0.72 -7.93
N SER A 116 4.83 0.95 -8.41
CA SER A 116 5.51 0.05 -9.34
C SER A 116 5.75 -1.33 -8.72
N VAL A 117 6.18 -1.37 -7.47
CA VAL A 117 6.38 -2.64 -6.76
C VAL A 117 5.05 -3.37 -6.60
N MET A 118 4.01 -2.68 -6.18
CA MET A 118 2.70 -3.30 -5.99
C MET A 118 2.08 -3.73 -7.32
N ASP A 119 2.40 -3.04 -8.41
CA ASP A 119 1.98 -3.47 -9.74
C ASP A 119 2.61 -4.81 -10.12
N ARG A 120 3.92 -4.97 -9.83
CA ARG A 120 4.60 -6.25 -10.04
C ARG A 120 4.02 -7.35 -9.16
N VAL A 121 3.73 -7.06 -7.90
CA VAL A 121 3.11 -8.02 -6.97
C VAL A 121 1.75 -8.46 -7.51
N THR A 122 0.94 -7.52 -7.96
CA THR A 122 -0.38 -7.82 -8.54
C THR A 122 -0.24 -8.77 -9.73
N GLY A 123 0.70 -8.47 -10.63
CA GLY A 123 0.96 -9.30 -11.80
C GLY A 123 1.47 -10.70 -11.44
N LEU A 124 2.32 -10.79 -10.42
CA LEU A 124 2.84 -12.08 -9.96
C LEU A 124 1.74 -12.95 -9.34
N TYR A 125 0.85 -12.36 -8.55
CA TYR A 125 -0.31 -13.09 -8.01
C TYR A 125 -1.24 -13.54 -9.15
N ALA A 126 -1.50 -12.65 -10.11
CA ALA A 126 -2.39 -12.96 -11.24
C ALA A 126 -1.82 -14.09 -12.12
N ALA A 127 -0.51 -14.28 -12.13
CA ALA A 127 0.14 -15.32 -12.89
C ALA A 127 0.11 -16.70 -12.22
N ILE A 128 -0.29 -16.78 -10.96
CA ILE A 128 -0.38 -18.05 -10.25
C ILE A 128 -1.54 -18.86 -10.82
N LYS A 129 -1.23 -20.09 -11.20
CA LYS A 129 -2.26 -21.01 -11.71
C LYS A 129 -2.80 -21.87 -10.58
N THR A 130 -4.12 -21.96 -10.51
CA THR A 130 -4.83 -22.75 -9.49
C THR A 130 -5.43 -24.03 -10.05
#